data_8b1a4d28f69d77cf67f3be815e5a2238
#
_entry.id   8b1a4d28f69d77cf67f3be815e5a2238
#
_cell.length_a   1.000
_cell.length_b   1.000
_cell.length_c   1.000
_cell.angle_alpha   90.00
_cell.angle_beta   90.00
_cell.angle_gamma   90.00
#
_symmetry.space_group_name_H-M   'P 1'
#
loop_
_entity.id
_entity.type
_entity.pdbx_description
1 polymer ?
#
loop_
_entity_poly.entity_id
_entity_poly.type
_entity_poly.pdbx_seq_one_letter_code
_entity_poly.pdbx_strand_id
1 'polypeptide(L)'
;MKIVLGPPGTGKTTKLLNLVEQYLASGVPPDRIGYFAFTRRAAQEAIERACTKFSISKKELPYFRTLHSLAFLQAGLTHSQVITPDKYQEIADWLKIGKFYGGGNVEQGPYKDFGYGDKFLEIINIARILRQPLRKIYNDSIVPLKTDWARVDYVNRGIEHWKSSHALYDYT
;
A
#
# COMPACT_ATOMS: atom_id res chain seq x y z
N MET A 1 12.81 -9.71 -18.86
CA MET A 1 12.88 -8.92 -17.59
C MET A 1 14.35 -8.71 -17.26
N LYS A 2 14.77 -7.47 -16.90
CA LYS A 2 16.15 -7.17 -16.50
C LYS A 2 16.16 -6.79 -15.02
N ILE A 3 16.93 -7.50 -14.20
CA ILE A 3 17.06 -7.26 -12.76
C ILE A 3 18.40 -6.58 -12.49
N VAL A 4 18.39 -5.49 -11.70
CA VAL A 4 19.58 -4.74 -11.27
C VAL A 4 19.67 -4.81 -9.75
N LEU A 5 20.64 -5.56 -9.25
CA LEU A 5 20.92 -5.70 -7.83
C LEU A 5 22.12 -4.83 -7.42
N GLY A 6 22.15 -4.43 -6.16
CA GLY A 6 23.27 -3.69 -5.56
C GLY A 6 22.87 -3.01 -4.24
N PRO A 7 23.85 -2.73 -3.36
CA PRO A 7 23.62 -2.01 -2.12
C PRO A 7 23.18 -0.55 -2.35
N PRO A 8 22.77 0.20 -1.33
CA PRO A 8 22.50 1.63 -1.41
C PRO A 8 23.70 2.38 -2.02
N GLY A 9 23.46 3.44 -2.78
CA GLY A 9 24.50 4.28 -3.39
C GLY A 9 25.16 3.75 -4.69
N THR A 10 24.82 2.55 -5.18
CA THR A 10 25.44 1.94 -6.37
C THR A 10 24.86 2.42 -7.72
N GLY A 11 24.10 3.51 -7.73
CA GLY A 11 23.59 4.10 -8.96
C GLY A 11 22.42 3.37 -9.60
N LYS A 12 21.68 2.51 -8.87
CA LYS A 12 20.49 1.81 -9.40
C LYS A 12 19.45 2.77 -9.99
N THR A 13 19.14 3.84 -9.27
CA THR A 13 18.19 4.88 -9.71
C THR A 13 18.69 5.57 -10.97
N THR A 14 19.98 5.89 -11.04
CA THR A 14 20.60 6.48 -12.23
C THR A 14 20.48 5.54 -13.44
N LYS A 15 20.71 4.25 -13.23
CA LYS A 15 20.57 3.25 -14.30
C LYS A 15 19.12 3.13 -14.80
N LEU A 16 18.14 3.22 -13.90
CA LEU A 16 16.71 3.23 -14.29
C LEU A 16 16.35 4.50 -15.08
N LEU A 17 16.85 5.67 -14.68
CA LEU A 17 16.64 6.91 -15.41
C LEU A 17 17.34 6.90 -16.79
N ASN A 18 18.48 6.23 -16.94
CA ASN A 18 19.10 6.04 -18.25
C ASN A 18 18.26 5.13 -19.16
N LEU A 19 17.54 4.17 -18.62
CA LEU A 19 16.56 3.39 -19.41
C LEU A 19 15.38 4.26 -19.85
N VAL A 20 14.88 5.13 -18.98
CA VAL A 20 13.84 6.12 -19.34
C VAL A 20 14.33 7.00 -20.48
N GLU A 21 15.55 7.51 -20.41
CA GLU A 21 16.18 8.31 -21.46
C GLU A 21 16.23 7.57 -22.82
N GLN A 22 16.61 6.29 -22.81
CA GLN A 22 16.61 5.47 -24.02
C GLN A 22 15.22 5.34 -24.65
N TYR A 23 14.17 5.16 -23.83
CA TYR A 23 12.80 5.13 -24.34
C TYR A 23 12.34 6.47 -24.90
N LEU A 24 12.64 7.58 -24.21
CA LEU A 24 12.34 8.93 -24.71
C LEU A 24 13.07 9.21 -26.03
N ALA A 25 14.36 8.86 -26.14
CA ALA A 25 15.15 9.00 -27.35
C ALA A 25 14.64 8.12 -28.51
N SER A 26 13.99 6.99 -28.21
CA SER A 26 13.34 6.14 -29.21
C SER A 26 11.95 6.61 -29.62
N GLY A 27 11.49 7.77 -29.14
CA GLY A 27 10.22 8.38 -29.48
C GLY A 27 9.02 7.89 -28.64
N VAL A 28 9.27 7.18 -27.52
CA VAL A 28 8.19 6.82 -26.60
C VAL A 28 7.77 8.06 -25.82
N PRO A 29 6.47 8.46 -25.86
CA PRO A 29 5.99 9.62 -25.12
C PRO A 29 6.16 9.45 -23.61
N PRO A 30 6.48 10.51 -22.84
CA PRO A 30 6.71 10.44 -21.40
C PRO A 30 5.52 9.88 -20.63
N ASP A 31 4.30 10.16 -21.07
CA ASP A 31 3.04 9.68 -20.48
C ASP A 31 2.78 8.18 -20.72
N ARG A 32 3.60 7.53 -21.52
CA ARG A 32 3.60 6.05 -21.72
C ARG A 32 4.72 5.34 -20.98
N ILE A 33 5.53 6.06 -20.22
CA ILE A 33 6.63 5.48 -19.45
C ILE A 33 6.25 5.40 -17.99
N GLY A 34 6.18 4.17 -17.43
CA GLY A 34 5.95 3.95 -16.01
C GLY A 34 7.26 3.81 -15.23
N TYR A 35 7.39 4.56 -14.14
CA TYR A 35 8.46 4.43 -13.15
C TYR A 35 7.84 4.24 -11.77
N PHE A 36 8.04 3.07 -11.18
CA PHE A 36 7.40 2.73 -9.91
C PHE A 36 8.43 2.60 -8.79
N ALA A 37 8.16 3.27 -7.68
CA ALA A 37 8.95 3.19 -6.47
C ALA A 37 8.12 2.62 -5.32
N PHE A 38 8.80 2.11 -4.30
CA PHE A 38 8.15 1.58 -3.11
C PHE A 38 7.63 2.71 -2.20
N THR A 39 8.41 3.79 -2.04
CA THR A 39 8.05 4.92 -1.17
C THR A 39 7.67 6.16 -1.99
N ARG A 40 6.85 7.03 -1.40
CA ARG A 40 6.48 8.33 -1.98
C ARG A 40 7.71 9.21 -2.20
N ARG A 41 8.66 9.19 -1.25
CA ARG A 41 9.91 9.95 -1.34
C ARG A 41 10.74 9.51 -2.54
N ALA A 42 10.91 8.20 -2.74
CA ALA A 42 11.67 7.67 -3.89
C ALA A 42 10.98 7.98 -5.23
N ALA A 43 9.65 7.94 -5.28
CA ALA A 43 8.90 8.34 -6.48
C ALA A 43 9.07 9.84 -6.77
N GLN A 44 8.99 10.69 -5.76
CA GLN A 44 9.18 12.14 -5.91
C GLN A 44 10.60 12.49 -6.36
N GLU A 45 11.63 11.86 -5.77
CA GLU A 45 13.02 12.04 -6.20
C GLU A 45 13.23 11.62 -7.67
N ALA A 46 12.61 10.54 -8.11
CA ALA A 46 12.68 10.12 -9.51
C ALA A 46 12.01 11.12 -10.45
N ILE A 47 10.87 11.71 -10.07
CA ILE A 47 10.21 12.77 -10.82
C ILE A 47 11.14 13.98 -10.96
N GLU A 48 11.69 14.48 -9.86
CA GLU A 48 12.56 15.66 -9.84
C GLU A 48 13.79 15.47 -10.73
N ARG A 49 14.44 14.31 -10.61
CA ARG A 49 15.59 13.95 -11.45
C ARG A 49 15.20 13.84 -12.93
N ALA A 50 14.07 13.25 -13.24
CA ALA A 50 13.59 13.12 -14.62
C ALA A 50 13.24 14.48 -15.23
N CYS A 51 12.52 15.34 -14.49
CA CYS A 51 12.20 16.69 -14.92
C CYS A 51 13.46 17.51 -15.24
N THR A 52 14.46 17.45 -14.35
CA THR A 52 15.74 18.15 -14.54
C THR A 52 16.53 17.57 -15.71
N LYS A 53 16.64 16.24 -15.79
CA LYS A 53 17.48 15.58 -16.80
C LYS A 53 16.91 15.68 -18.21
N PHE A 54 15.59 15.61 -18.34
CA PHE A 54 14.92 15.54 -19.65
C PHE A 54 14.20 16.83 -20.06
N SER A 55 14.23 17.86 -19.21
CA SER A 55 13.54 19.14 -19.42
C SER A 55 12.04 18.99 -19.67
N ILE A 56 11.40 18.03 -18.98
CA ILE A 56 9.97 17.75 -19.05
C ILE A 56 9.26 18.12 -17.76
N SER A 57 7.99 18.46 -17.84
CA SER A 57 7.20 18.83 -16.67
C SER A 57 6.68 17.60 -15.91
N LYS A 58 6.42 17.77 -14.61
CA LYS A 58 5.80 16.73 -13.78
C LYS A 58 4.46 16.21 -14.35
N LYS A 59 3.72 17.07 -15.05
CA LYS A 59 2.43 16.71 -15.66
C LYS A 59 2.57 15.69 -16.79
N GLU A 60 3.72 15.66 -17.44
CA GLU A 60 4.04 14.72 -18.50
C GLU A 60 4.48 13.35 -17.99
N LEU A 61 4.66 13.19 -16.65
CA LEU A 61 5.08 11.96 -15.99
C LEU A 61 3.97 11.36 -15.09
N PRO A 62 2.76 11.10 -15.61
CA PRO A 62 1.63 10.65 -14.79
C PRO A 62 1.87 9.29 -14.10
N TYR A 63 2.76 8.48 -14.65
CA TYR A 63 3.08 7.13 -14.16
C TYR A 63 4.41 7.02 -13.41
N PHE A 64 5.00 8.14 -13.01
CA PHE A 64 6.12 8.18 -12.06
C PHE A 64 5.54 8.24 -10.64
N ARG A 65 5.32 7.10 -10.01
CA ARG A 65 4.58 7.02 -8.74
C ARG A 65 4.85 5.74 -7.96
N THR A 66 4.23 5.60 -6.79
CA THR A 66 4.22 4.32 -6.09
C THR A 66 3.19 3.37 -6.70
N LEU A 67 3.39 2.04 -6.52
CA LEU A 67 2.41 1.05 -6.98
C LEU A 67 1.03 1.25 -6.35
N HIS A 68 0.96 1.62 -5.06
CA HIS A 68 -0.31 1.97 -4.40
C HIS A 68 -1.00 3.16 -5.09
N SER A 69 -0.24 4.21 -5.41
CA SER A 69 -0.78 5.37 -6.12
C SER A 69 -1.25 5.04 -7.54
N LEU A 70 -0.60 4.07 -8.21
CA LEU A 70 -1.06 3.57 -9.51
C LEU A 70 -2.38 2.81 -9.37
N ALA A 71 -2.45 1.87 -8.43
CA ALA A 71 -3.67 1.10 -8.17
C ALA A 71 -4.85 2.02 -7.84
N PHE A 72 -4.60 3.03 -7.02
CA PHE A 72 -5.56 4.06 -6.67
C PHE A 72 -6.11 4.81 -7.90
N LEU A 73 -5.21 5.23 -8.79
CA LEU A 73 -5.57 5.88 -10.05
C LEU A 73 -6.40 4.96 -10.94
N GLN A 74 -5.97 3.71 -11.11
CA GLN A 74 -6.65 2.73 -11.97
C GLN A 74 -8.02 2.32 -11.43
N ALA A 75 -8.18 2.28 -10.11
CA ALA A 75 -9.46 2.02 -9.46
C ALA A 75 -10.42 3.22 -9.48
N GLY A 76 -9.97 4.39 -9.95
CA GLY A 76 -10.78 5.61 -9.96
C GLY A 76 -11.18 6.11 -8.57
N LEU A 77 -10.40 5.77 -7.55
CA LEU A 77 -10.70 6.12 -6.16
C LEU A 77 -10.31 7.56 -5.83
N THR A 78 -11.05 8.15 -4.90
CA THR A 78 -10.74 9.44 -4.28
C THR A 78 -10.21 9.26 -2.86
N HIS A 79 -9.51 10.26 -2.33
CA HIS A 79 -8.98 10.16 -0.95
C HIS A 79 -10.06 10.01 0.11
N SER A 80 -11.28 10.50 -0.13
CA SER A 80 -12.43 10.33 0.76
C SER A 80 -12.95 8.88 0.84
N GLN A 81 -12.60 8.06 -0.14
CA GLN A 81 -12.97 6.64 -0.18
C GLN A 81 -11.93 5.72 0.47
N VAL A 82 -10.85 6.27 1.01
CA VAL A 82 -9.86 5.49 1.74
C VAL A 82 -10.17 5.52 3.23
N ILE A 83 -10.13 4.35 3.83
CA ILE A 83 -10.34 4.22 5.27
C ILE A 83 -9.22 4.93 6.05
N THR A 84 -9.61 5.76 6.99
CA THR A 84 -8.71 6.51 7.88
C THR A 84 -8.63 5.85 9.25
N PRO A 85 -7.62 6.19 10.10
CA PRO A 85 -7.54 5.67 11.47
C PRO A 85 -8.82 5.88 12.29
N ASP A 86 -9.49 7.03 12.13
CA ASP A 86 -10.74 7.32 12.83
C ASP A 86 -11.83 6.34 12.45
N LYS A 87 -11.91 5.96 11.18
CA LYS A 87 -12.87 4.98 10.68
C LYS A 87 -12.60 3.57 11.20
N TYR A 88 -11.35 3.22 11.43
CA TYR A 88 -11.03 1.97 12.10
C TYR A 88 -11.53 1.95 13.55
N GLN A 89 -11.49 3.07 14.25
CA GLN A 89 -12.06 3.15 15.60
C GLN A 89 -13.59 3.04 15.57
N GLU A 90 -14.28 3.66 14.61
CA GLU A 90 -15.73 3.48 14.42
C GLU A 90 -16.10 1.99 14.19
N ILE A 91 -15.32 1.28 13.38
CA ILE A 91 -15.49 -0.17 13.18
C ILE A 91 -15.27 -0.94 14.48
N ALA A 92 -14.24 -0.58 15.24
CA ALA A 92 -13.93 -1.22 16.51
C ALA A 92 -15.05 -1.07 17.53
N ASP A 93 -15.63 0.12 17.63
CA ASP A 93 -16.75 0.41 18.54
C ASP A 93 -18.01 -0.35 18.11
N TRP A 94 -18.29 -0.39 16.82
CA TRP A 94 -19.41 -1.15 16.27
C TRP A 94 -19.26 -2.66 16.49
N LEU A 95 -18.06 -3.23 16.28
CA LEU A 95 -17.77 -4.65 16.48
C LEU A 95 -17.47 -5.02 17.94
N LYS A 96 -17.34 -4.03 18.83
CA LYS A 96 -16.96 -4.21 20.24
C LYS A 96 -15.66 -5.01 20.41
N ILE A 97 -14.61 -4.62 19.66
CA ILE A 97 -13.31 -5.30 19.64
C ILE A 97 -12.19 -4.52 20.35
N GLY A 98 -12.55 -3.47 21.09
CA GLY A 98 -11.55 -2.64 21.79
C GLY A 98 -10.81 -1.67 20.85
N LYS A 99 -9.64 -1.19 21.27
CA LYS A 99 -8.89 -0.21 20.50
C LYS A 99 -8.39 -0.78 19.18
N PHE A 100 -8.58 0.00 18.11
CA PHE A 100 -8.27 -0.36 16.74
C PHE A 100 -7.67 0.87 16.03
N TYR A 101 -6.38 0.86 15.77
CA TYR A 101 -5.68 2.00 15.16
C TYR A 101 -5.52 1.87 13.64
N GLY A 102 -5.93 0.73 13.07
CA GLY A 102 -5.93 0.53 11.62
C GLY A 102 -4.61 0.11 11.02
N GLY A 103 -3.70 -0.44 11.81
CA GLY A 103 -2.37 -0.82 11.36
C GLY A 103 -1.58 0.41 10.90
N GLY A 104 -0.56 0.84 11.62
CA GLY A 104 0.22 2.04 11.27
C GLY A 104 0.80 1.97 9.87
N ASN A 105 0.94 3.11 9.23
CA ASN A 105 1.68 3.23 7.98
C ASN A 105 3.11 2.72 8.18
N VAL A 106 3.52 1.72 7.42
CA VAL A 106 4.89 1.19 7.42
C VAL A 106 5.93 2.32 7.19
N GLU A 107 5.53 3.43 6.57
CA GLU A 107 6.36 4.61 6.33
C GLU A 107 6.62 5.44 7.60
N GLN A 108 5.87 5.25 8.69
CA GLN A 108 5.98 6.07 9.92
C GLN A 108 6.82 5.42 11.04
N GLY A 109 7.45 4.29 10.80
CA GLY A 109 8.31 3.60 11.76
C GLY A 109 7.60 2.57 12.63
N PRO A 110 8.30 1.94 13.60
CA PRO A 110 7.75 0.84 14.39
C PRO A 110 6.54 1.31 15.20
N TYR A 111 5.49 0.51 15.16
CA TYR A 111 4.21 0.73 15.84
C TYR A 111 4.41 1.07 17.31
N LYS A 112 4.03 2.28 17.71
CA LYS A 112 4.13 2.70 19.12
C LYS A 112 2.99 2.15 19.98
N ASP A 113 1.81 1.91 19.38
CA ASP A 113 0.63 1.41 20.10
C ASP A 113 -0.10 0.38 19.26
N PHE A 114 -0.18 -0.85 19.74
CA PHE A 114 -0.95 -1.94 19.16
C PHE A 114 -2.22 -2.18 20.00
N GLY A 115 -3.39 -1.89 19.44
CA GLY A 115 -4.67 -2.24 20.04
C GLY A 115 -5.00 -3.71 19.88
N TYR A 116 -5.91 -4.22 20.70
CA TYR A 116 -6.38 -5.62 20.54
C TYR A 116 -7.06 -5.83 19.18
N GLY A 117 -7.78 -4.81 18.67
CA GLY A 117 -8.39 -4.82 17.34
C GLY A 117 -7.39 -4.94 16.20
N ASP A 118 -6.21 -4.33 16.34
CA ASP A 118 -5.17 -4.37 15.31
C ASP A 118 -4.64 -5.78 15.04
N LYS A 119 -4.69 -6.68 16.02
CA LYS A 119 -4.30 -8.09 15.85
C LYS A 119 -5.21 -8.84 14.90
N PHE A 120 -6.51 -8.51 14.87
CA PHE A 120 -7.41 -9.06 13.87
C PHE A 120 -7.06 -8.58 12.48
N LEU A 121 -6.82 -7.26 12.33
CA LEU A 121 -6.45 -6.67 11.06
C LEU A 121 -5.12 -7.24 10.54
N GLU A 122 -4.14 -7.45 11.41
CA GLU A 122 -2.85 -8.05 11.05
C GLU A 122 -3.03 -9.44 10.42
N ILE A 123 -3.78 -10.34 11.05
CA ILE A 123 -4.04 -11.68 10.52
C ILE A 123 -4.84 -11.61 9.20
N ILE A 124 -5.84 -10.74 9.14
CA ILE A 124 -6.64 -10.54 7.92
C ILE A 124 -5.74 -10.05 6.77
N ASN A 125 -4.86 -9.09 7.03
CA ASN A 125 -3.95 -8.55 6.02
C ASN A 125 -2.90 -9.57 5.58
N ILE A 126 -2.35 -10.37 6.51
CA ILE A 126 -1.46 -11.48 6.16
C ILE A 126 -2.16 -12.45 5.22
N ALA A 127 -3.41 -12.84 5.52
CA ALA A 127 -4.19 -13.74 4.67
C ALA A 127 -4.38 -13.18 3.26
N ARG A 128 -4.68 -11.88 3.13
CA ARG A 128 -4.84 -11.20 1.84
C ARG A 128 -3.52 -11.12 1.07
N ILE A 129 -2.44 -10.67 1.71
CA ILE A 129 -1.11 -10.55 1.10
C ILE A 129 -0.61 -11.90 0.60
N LEU A 130 -0.75 -12.96 1.39
CA LEU A 130 -0.34 -14.31 1.02
C LEU A 130 -1.35 -15.02 0.12
N ARG A 131 -2.52 -14.43 -0.13
CA ARG A 131 -3.65 -15.07 -0.86
C ARG A 131 -4.00 -16.43 -0.31
N GLN A 132 -4.00 -16.55 1.02
CA GLN A 132 -4.33 -17.78 1.73
C GLN A 132 -5.66 -17.63 2.47
N PRO A 133 -6.42 -18.73 2.68
CA PRO A 133 -7.62 -18.70 3.50
C PRO A 133 -7.31 -18.17 4.89
N LEU A 134 -8.14 -17.22 5.38
CA LEU A 134 -7.96 -16.59 6.68
C LEU A 134 -7.89 -17.63 7.83
N ARG A 135 -8.71 -18.69 7.73
CA ARG A 135 -8.71 -19.78 8.73
C ARG A 135 -7.36 -20.51 8.82
N LYS A 136 -6.69 -20.68 7.66
CA LYS A 136 -5.35 -21.28 7.64
C LYS A 136 -4.34 -20.37 8.35
N ILE A 137 -4.36 -19.07 8.03
CA ILE A 137 -3.45 -18.12 8.68
C ILE A 137 -3.72 -18.03 10.19
N TYR A 138 -4.99 -18.06 10.61
CA TYR A 138 -5.34 -18.10 12.02
C TYR A 138 -4.76 -19.33 12.73
N ASN A 139 -4.87 -20.52 12.13
CA ASN A 139 -4.35 -21.77 12.70
C ASN A 139 -2.81 -21.81 12.75
N ASP A 140 -2.16 -21.26 11.72
CA ASP A 140 -0.70 -21.26 11.57
C ASP A 140 -0.05 -20.04 12.25
N SER A 141 -0.86 -19.11 12.79
CA SER A 141 -0.36 -17.82 13.27
C SER A 141 0.43 -17.95 14.56
N ILE A 142 1.63 -17.37 14.54
CA ILE A 142 2.47 -17.14 15.72
C ILE A 142 1.91 -15.97 16.55
N VAL A 143 1.01 -15.15 15.99
CA VAL A 143 0.39 -14.02 16.69
C VAL A 143 -0.66 -14.58 17.66
N PRO A 144 -0.47 -14.46 18.98
CA PRO A 144 -1.42 -15.01 19.95
C PRO A 144 -2.68 -14.17 20.00
N LEU A 145 -3.64 -14.49 19.12
CA LEU A 145 -5.02 -14.07 19.30
C LEU A 145 -5.62 -14.98 20.39
N LYS A 146 -5.82 -14.43 21.58
CA LYS A 146 -6.55 -15.11 22.68
C LYS A 146 -8.05 -15.10 22.38
N THR A 147 -8.45 -15.68 21.25
CA THR A 147 -9.86 -15.75 20.82
C THR A 147 -10.06 -16.96 19.93
N ASP A 148 -11.31 -17.38 19.76
CA ASP A 148 -11.68 -18.48 18.88
C ASP A 148 -11.84 -18.04 17.41
N TRP A 149 -11.94 -19.03 16.53
CA TRP A 149 -12.15 -18.80 15.10
C TRP A 149 -13.46 -18.04 14.82
N ALA A 150 -14.54 -18.34 15.53
CA ALA A 150 -15.84 -17.73 15.30
C ALA A 150 -15.75 -16.19 15.46
N ARG A 151 -14.98 -15.73 16.45
CA ARG A 151 -14.76 -14.31 16.68
C ARG A 151 -13.92 -13.67 15.56
N VAL A 152 -12.88 -14.36 15.09
CA VAL A 152 -12.05 -13.87 13.97
C VAL A 152 -12.87 -13.72 12.70
N ASP A 153 -13.66 -14.74 12.37
CA ASP A 153 -14.54 -14.73 11.19
C ASP A 153 -15.62 -13.65 11.29
N TYR A 154 -16.21 -13.48 12.47
CA TYR A 154 -17.16 -12.40 12.74
C TYR A 154 -16.55 -11.02 12.50
N VAL A 155 -15.35 -10.77 13.04
CA VAL A 155 -14.64 -9.49 12.88
C VAL A 155 -14.29 -9.24 11.40
N ASN A 156 -13.76 -10.26 10.70
CA ASN A 156 -13.42 -10.14 9.29
C ASN A 156 -14.65 -9.79 8.44
N ARG A 157 -15.76 -10.51 8.62
CA ARG A 157 -17.01 -10.23 7.90
C ARG A 157 -17.58 -8.86 8.26
N GLY A 158 -17.48 -8.47 9.52
CA GLY A 158 -17.91 -7.17 9.99
C GLY A 158 -17.12 -6.02 9.35
N ILE A 159 -15.80 -6.12 9.30
CA ILE A 159 -14.95 -5.11 8.62
C ILE A 159 -15.33 -4.99 7.14
N GLU A 160 -15.47 -6.11 6.43
CA GLU A 160 -15.85 -6.09 5.01
C GLU A 160 -17.24 -5.50 4.78
N HIS A 161 -18.22 -5.91 5.61
CA HIS A 161 -19.56 -5.35 5.53
C HIS A 161 -19.58 -3.84 5.77
N TRP A 162 -18.87 -3.39 6.81
CA TRP A 162 -18.81 -1.98 7.15
C TRP A 162 -18.14 -1.15 6.02
N LYS A 163 -17.01 -1.63 5.48
CA LYS A 163 -16.36 -1.00 4.33
C LYS A 163 -17.29 -0.91 3.12
N SER A 164 -17.95 -2.01 2.79
CA SER A 164 -18.88 -2.06 1.64
C SER A 164 -20.06 -1.11 1.80
N SER A 165 -20.66 -1.05 3.01
CA SER A 165 -21.80 -0.16 3.28
C SER A 165 -21.46 1.32 3.26
N HIS A 166 -20.17 1.69 3.46
CA HIS A 166 -19.69 3.06 3.42
C HIS A 166 -18.91 3.39 2.14
N ALA A 167 -18.84 2.46 1.17
CA ALA A 167 -18.04 2.59 -0.05
C ALA A 167 -16.57 2.97 0.24
N LEU A 168 -15.97 2.35 1.27
CA LEU A 168 -14.61 2.60 1.69
C LEU A 168 -13.68 1.44 1.34
N TYR A 169 -12.43 1.78 1.05
CA TYR A 169 -11.37 0.86 0.64
C TYR A 169 -10.15 1.00 1.55
N ASP A 170 -9.44 -0.08 1.78
CA ASP A 170 -8.13 -0.09 2.41
C ASP A 170 -7.02 -0.39 1.39
N TYR A 171 -5.78 -0.38 1.83
CA TYR A 171 -4.61 -0.61 0.96
C TYR A 171 -4.22 -2.10 0.84
N THR A 172 -5.06 -3.03 1.27
CA THR A 172 -4.78 -4.47 1.24
C THR A 172 -5.77 -5.26 0.41
#